data_4db51d03c089004755112b7750231586
#
_entry.id   4db51d03c089004755112b7750231586
#
_cell.length_a   1.000
_cell.length_b   1.000
_cell.length_c   1.000
_cell.angle_alpha   90.00
_cell.angle_beta   90.00
_cell.angle_gamma   90.00
#
_symmetry.space_group_name_H-M   'P 1'
#
loop_
_entity.id
_entity.type
_entity.pdbx_description
1 polymer ?
#
loop_
_entity_poly.entity_id
_entity_poly.type
_entity_poly.pdbx_seq_one_letter_code
_entity_poly.pdbx_strand_id
1 'polypeptide(L)'
;MSVRVAKSAGFCFGVSRAVELVEQAAKAGKKVVTLGPIIHNHHVVDKFRALGVEVIDTPEQACPGQTVIIRSHGVSRAVYEELQRRGVEIIDATCPFVKRIHGIVSRAEEEGQLPVIIGTPTHPEVEGIAGWCRDCRVFETLDDLKNWAYSKENLKNSSICMVSQTTLTESLWKMCGEFAKKQFTNLKIFDTICRATEYRQSEAAELSEICQAMVVVGDPKSSNTGRLDLPRTLRPGIPGGQCFRAASRGLSRCQRCWNHCRCVDAGVDYKGGQQDYERNHEC
;
A
#
# COMPACT_ATOMS: atom_id res chain seq x y z
N MET A 1 -25.80 -20.98 5.89
CA MET A 1 -25.26 -19.64 5.51
C MET A 1 -24.03 -19.83 4.68
N SER A 2 -23.82 -19.05 3.61
CA SER A 2 -22.64 -19.22 2.76
C SER A 2 -21.63 -18.11 3.05
N VAL A 3 -20.38 -18.47 3.35
CA VAL A 3 -19.25 -17.54 3.38
C VAL A 3 -18.77 -17.36 1.94
N ARG A 4 -18.48 -16.11 1.55
CA ARG A 4 -17.92 -15.79 0.24
C ARG A 4 -16.62 -15.01 0.46
N VAL A 5 -15.55 -15.50 -0.14
CA VAL A 5 -14.25 -14.82 -0.15
C VAL A 5 -14.17 -13.97 -1.40
N ALA A 6 -13.63 -12.75 -1.27
CA ALA A 6 -13.35 -11.90 -2.41
C ALA A 6 -12.34 -12.57 -3.35
N LYS A 7 -12.57 -12.47 -4.67
CA LYS A 7 -11.65 -13.04 -5.67
C LYS A 7 -10.29 -12.31 -5.67
N SER A 8 -10.29 -11.02 -5.33
CA SER A 8 -9.10 -10.18 -5.22
C SER A 8 -8.37 -10.31 -3.87
N ALA A 9 -8.82 -11.24 -2.98
CA ALA A 9 -8.19 -11.52 -1.71
C ALA A 9 -6.76 -12.05 -1.88
N GLY A 10 -5.92 -11.87 -0.85
CA GLY A 10 -4.53 -12.34 -0.83
C GLY A 10 -3.51 -11.30 -1.27
N PHE A 11 -2.28 -11.73 -1.49
CA PHE A 11 -1.20 -10.83 -1.89
C PHE A 11 -1.32 -10.41 -3.34
N CYS A 12 -1.10 -9.12 -3.62
CA CYS A 12 -0.96 -8.65 -4.99
C CYS A 12 0.42 -9.07 -5.56
N PHE A 13 0.58 -8.95 -6.87
CA PHE A 13 1.84 -9.26 -7.55
C PHE A 13 3.07 -8.62 -6.90
N GLY A 14 3.01 -7.31 -6.56
CA GLY A 14 4.15 -6.59 -5.97
C GLY A 14 4.54 -7.14 -4.60
N VAL A 15 3.54 -7.50 -3.78
CA VAL A 15 3.76 -8.11 -2.46
C VAL A 15 4.30 -9.52 -2.59
N SER A 16 3.70 -10.38 -3.43
CA SER A 16 4.19 -11.75 -3.65
C SER A 16 5.64 -11.76 -4.13
N ARG A 17 5.96 -10.91 -5.12
CA ARG A 17 7.33 -10.77 -5.61
C ARG A 17 8.31 -10.37 -4.49
N ALA A 18 7.94 -9.42 -3.63
CA ALA A 18 8.82 -8.98 -2.54
C ALA A 18 9.07 -10.11 -1.52
N VAL A 19 8.02 -10.86 -1.16
CA VAL A 19 8.11 -12.02 -0.27
C VAL A 19 9.00 -13.11 -0.88
N GLU A 20 8.81 -13.45 -2.16
CA GLU A 20 9.62 -14.45 -2.87
C GLU A 20 11.11 -14.08 -2.93
N LEU A 21 11.43 -12.81 -3.16
CA LEU A 21 12.83 -12.34 -3.19
C LEU A 21 13.53 -12.52 -1.84
N VAL A 22 12.84 -12.26 -0.72
CA VAL A 22 13.37 -12.50 0.62
C VAL A 22 13.58 -13.99 0.85
N GLU A 23 12.59 -14.82 0.50
CA GLU A 23 12.71 -16.29 0.65
C GLU A 23 13.85 -16.88 -0.15
N GLN A 24 14.02 -16.44 -1.40
CA GLN A 24 15.10 -16.89 -2.27
C GLN A 24 16.48 -16.51 -1.71
N ALA A 25 16.64 -15.26 -1.26
CA ALA A 25 17.89 -14.79 -0.70
C ALA A 25 18.25 -15.52 0.62
N ALA A 26 17.27 -15.74 1.50
CA ALA A 26 17.47 -16.47 2.75
C ALA A 26 17.82 -17.94 2.50
N LYS A 27 17.12 -18.61 1.55
CA LYS A 27 17.43 -20.01 1.16
C LYS A 27 18.79 -20.17 0.50
N ALA A 28 19.29 -19.14 -0.16
CA ALA A 28 20.63 -19.11 -0.74
C ALA A 28 21.76 -18.95 0.32
N GLY A 29 21.43 -18.91 1.59
CA GLY A 29 22.39 -18.78 2.69
C GLY A 29 22.98 -17.37 2.83
N LYS A 30 22.36 -16.37 2.23
CA LYS A 30 22.81 -14.98 2.32
C LYS A 30 22.50 -14.39 3.71
N LYS A 31 23.34 -13.47 4.17
CA LYS A 31 23.06 -12.64 5.34
C LYS A 31 22.05 -11.56 4.98
N VAL A 32 20.76 -11.88 5.05
CA VAL A 32 19.70 -11.01 4.58
C VAL A 32 19.23 -10.06 5.67
N VAL A 33 19.13 -8.78 5.33
CA VAL A 33 18.39 -7.78 6.11
C VAL A 33 17.39 -7.06 5.21
N THR A 34 16.24 -6.66 5.77
CA THR A 34 15.27 -5.83 5.05
C THR A 34 15.30 -4.40 5.57
N LEU A 35 15.30 -3.43 4.68
CA LEU A 35 15.22 -2.02 5.06
C LEU A 35 13.76 -1.63 5.31
N GLY A 36 13.40 -1.60 6.58
CA GLY A 36 12.03 -1.60 7.07
C GLY A 36 11.34 -2.96 6.85
N PRO A 37 10.12 -3.16 7.41
CA PRO A 37 9.35 -4.37 7.16
C PRO A 37 9.06 -4.51 5.67
N ILE A 38 9.30 -5.70 5.11
CA ILE A 38 9.18 -5.95 3.66
C ILE A 38 7.76 -5.63 3.14
N ILE A 39 6.77 -5.86 3.98
CA ILE A 39 5.37 -5.51 3.79
C ILE A 39 4.75 -5.23 5.17
N HIS A 40 3.60 -4.55 5.20
CA HIS A 40 2.82 -4.38 6.42
C HIS A 40 2.01 -5.65 6.73
N ASN A 41 2.71 -6.69 7.19
CA ASN A 41 2.14 -7.95 7.66
C ASN A 41 3.09 -8.59 8.67
N HIS A 42 2.74 -8.54 9.95
CA HIS A 42 3.59 -9.04 11.04
C HIS A 42 3.84 -10.56 10.95
N HIS A 43 2.88 -11.37 10.47
CA HIS A 43 3.09 -12.81 10.30
C HIS A 43 4.21 -13.11 9.29
N VAL A 44 4.27 -12.35 8.20
CA VAL A 44 5.34 -12.50 7.20
C VAL A 44 6.67 -12.05 7.77
N VAL A 45 6.69 -10.95 8.52
CA VAL A 45 7.90 -10.46 9.18
C VAL A 45 8.40 -11.48 10.21
N ASP A 46 7.52 -12.05 11.02
CA ASP A 46 7.86 -13.07 12.03
C ASP A 46 8.36 -14.36 11.38
N LYS A 47 7.74 -14.80 10.26
CA LYS A 47 8.22 -15.92 9.44
C LYS A 47 9.65 -15.69 8.96
N PHE A 48 9.96 -14.50 8.45
CA PHE A 48 11.30 -14.18 7.98
C PHE A 48 12.32 -14.06 9.12
N ARG A 49 11.90 -13.51 10.25
CA ARG A 49 12.76 -13.50 11.45
C ARG A 49 13.15 -14.91 11.89
N ALA A 50 12.22 -15.87 11.82
CA ALA A 50 12.51 -17.28 12.09
C ALA A 50 13.50 -17.91 11.08
N LEU A 51 13.65 -17.34 9.89
CA LEU A 51 14.64 -17.71 8.88
C LEU A 51 15.96 -16.92 9.01
N GLY A 52 16.13 -16.13 10.08
CA GLY A 52 17.33 -15.34 10.31
C GLY A 52 17.39 -14.02 9.54
N VAL A 53 16.27 -13.56 8.96
CA VAL A 53 16.21 -12.25 8.29
C VAL A 53 15.92 -11.18 9.34
N GLU A 54 16.77 -10.19 9.43
CA GLU A 54 16.63 -9.05 10.33
C GLU A 54 15.99 -7.86 9.62
N VAL A 55 15.34 -6.99 10.38
CA VAL A 55 14.81 -5.71 9.90
C VAL A 55 15.71 -4.60 10.42
N ILE A 56 16.20 -3.76 9.52
CA ILE A 56 16.92 -2.53 9.84
C ILE A 56 16.05 -1.33 9.49
N ASP A 57 16.14 -0.27 10.25
CA ASP A 57 15.31 0.92 10.05
C ASP A 57 15.95 1.95 9.13
N THR A 58 17.28 2.02 9.14
CA THR A 58 18.05 3.00 8.36
C THR A 58 19.18 2.34 7.57
N PRO A 59 19.61 2.92 6.44
CA PRO A 59 20.68 2.33 5.64
C PRO A 59 22.02 2.29 6.38
N GLU A 60 22.24 3.16 7.40
CA GLU A 60 23.46 3.19 8.21
C GLU A 60 23.64 1.92 9.04
N GLN A 61 22.58 1.19 9.34
CA GLN A 61 22.63 -0.08 10.07
C GLN A 61 23.09 -1.26 9.21
N ALA A 62 23.11 -1.07 7.88
CA ALA A 62 23.59 -2.11 6.97
C ALA A 62 25.12 -2.29 7.07
N CYS A 63 25.58 -3.53 7.20
CA CYS A 63 26.98 -3.89 7.34
C CYS A 63 27.54 -4.54 6.06
N PRO A 64 28.83 -4.37 5.74
CA PRO A 64 29.48 -5.07 4.63
C PRO A 64 29.25 -6.59 4.71
N GLY A 65 29.02 -7.20 3.57
CA GLY A 65 28.73 -8.64 3.47
C GLY A 65 27.29 -9.03 3.71
N GLN A 66 26.41 -8.07 4.04
CA GLN A 66 24.98 -8.29 4.07
C GLN A 66 24.33 -8.07 2.70
N THR A 67 23.22 -8.77 2.46
CA THR A 67 22.30 -8.51 1.36
C THR A 67 21.12 -7.71 1.90
N VAL A 68 21.00 -6.45 1.48
CA VAL A 68 19.92 -5.56 1.88
C VAL A 68 18.78 -5.67 0.87
N ILE A 69 17.59 -6.02 1.34
CA ILE A 69 16.38 -6.05 0.51
C ILE A 69 15.57 -4.79 0.75
N ILE A 70 15.38 -4.00 -0.31
CA ILE A 70 14.51 -2.83 -0.30
C ILE A 70 13.06 -3.31 -0.34
N ARG A 71 12.23 -2.81 0.58
CA ARG A 71 10.80 -3.16 0.70
C ARG A 71 9.98 -2.81 -0.55
N SER A 72 8.79 -3.42 -0.66
CA SER A 72 7.87 -3.21 -1.80
C SER A 72 7.44 -1.75 -2.03
N HIS A 73 7.47 -0.92 -1.01
CA HIS A 73 7.15 0.51 -1.05
C HIS A 73 8.23 1.38 -1.70
N GLY A 74 9.43 0.82 -1.90
CA GLY A 74 10.59 1.57 -2.35
C GLY A 74 11.21 2.43 -1.26
N VAL A 75 12.23 3.15 -1.65
CA VAL A 75 12.98 4.10 -0.83
C VAL A 75 13.35 5.33 -1.65
N SER A 76 13.77 6.43 -1.00
CA SER A 76 14.29 7.62 -1.67
C SER A 76 15.59 7.33 -2.41
N ARG A 77 15.92 8.20 -3.37
CA ARG A 77 17.20 8.15 -4.10
C ARG A 77 18.38 8.20 -3.14
N ALA A 78 18.36 9.09 -2.15
CA ALA A 78 19.42 9.25 -1.17
C ALA A 78 19.69 7.96 -0.36
N VAL A 79 18.63 7.26 0.04
CA VAL A 79 18.74 5.96 0.73
C VAL A 79 19.36 4.91 -0.20
N TYR A 80 18.96 4.88 -1.46
CA TYR A 80 19.51 3.94 -2.44
C TYR A 80 21.02 4.19 -2.67
N GLU A 81 21.42 5.45 -2.84
CA GLU A 81 22.81 5.87 -3.01
C GLU A 81 23.65 5.57 -1.77
N GLU A 82 23.11 5.75 -0.57
CA GLU A 82 23.78 5.40 0.68
C GLU A 82 24.06 3.90 0.78
N LEU A 83 23.09 3.05 0.43
CA LEU A 83 23.31 1.60 0.39
C LEU A 83 24.41 1.23 -0.62
N GLN A 84 24.43 1.87 -1.80
CA GLN A 84 25.49 1.66 -2.79
C GLN A 84 26.86 2.07 -2.25
N ARG A 85 26.94 3.23 -1.57
CA ARG A 85 28.18 3.73 -0.95
C ARG A 85 28.72 2.78 0.12
N ARG A 86 27.84 2.08 0.82
CA ARG A 86 28.21 1.07 1.83
C ARG A 86 28.73 -0.23 1.23
N GLY A 87 28.63 -0.41 -0.07
CA GLY A 87 29.12 -1.61 -0.76
C GLY A 87 28.38 -2.89 -0.36
N VAL A 88 27.12 -2.79 0.10
CA VAL A 88 26.27 -3.94 0.36
C VAL A 88 25.65 -4.47 -0.92
N GLU A 89 25.33 -5.76 -0.95
CA GLU A 89 24.52 -6.29 -2.04
C GLU A 89 23.07 -5.79 -1.89
N ILE A 90 22.49 -5.22 -2.95
CA ILE A 90 21.15 -4.67 -2.93
C ILE A 90 20.21 -5.56 -3.76
N ILE A 91 19.13 -6.04 -3.16
CA ILE A 91 18.00 -6.65 -3.86
C ILE A 91 16.84 -5.66 -3.79
N ASP A 92 16.52 -5.05 -4.92
CA ASP A 92 15.42 -4.08 -5.03
C ASP A 92 14.09 -4.80 -5.22
N ALA A 93 13.34 -4.97 -4.12
CA ALA A 93 11.98 -5.53 -4.14
C ALA A 93 10.89 -4.45 -4.31
N THR A 94 11.26 -3.20 -4.62
CA THR A 94 10.28 -2.14 -4.94
C THR A 94 9.30 -2.63 -6.00
N CYS A 95 8.01 -2.45 -5.73
CA CYS A 95 6.96 -2.81 -6.68
C CYS A 95 7.18 -2.06 -8.01
N PRO A 96 7.11 -2.73 -9.18
CA PRO A 96 7.31 -2.07 -10.47
C PRO A 96 6.39 -0.87 -10.70
N PHE A 97 5.16 -0.90 -10.18
CA PHE A 97 4.23 0.22 -10.25
C PHE A 97 4.73 1.43 -9.45
N VAL A 98 5.28 1.22 -8.26
CA VAL A 98 5.91 2.28 -7.45
C VAL A 98 7.17 2.81 -8.15
N LYS A 99 8.01 1.91 -8.68
CA LYS A 99 9.23 2.28 -9.42
C LYS A 99 8.93 3.14 -10.65
N ARG A 100 7.81 2.88 -11.33
CA ARG A 100 7.31 3.73 -12.41
C ARG A 100 7.04 5.16 -11.93
N ILE A 101 6.45 5.33 -10.73
CA ILE A 101 6.16 6.66 -10.18
C ILE A 101 7.46 7.40 -9.85
N HIS A 102 8.46 6.71 -9.29
CA HIS A 102 9.80 7.29 -9.08
C HIS A 102 10.36 7.88 -10.38
N GLY A 103 10.26 7.14 -11.49
CA GLY A 103 10.69 7.62 -12.80
C GLY A 103 9.87 8.80 -13.33
N ILE A 104 8.55 8.84 -13.06
CA ILE A 104 7.68 9.95 -13.47
C ILE A 104 8.08 11.24 -12.74
N VAL A 105 8.19 11.22 -11.41
CA VAL A 105 8.50 12.43 -10.64
C VAL A 105 9.92 12.94 -10.90
N SER A 106 10.89 12.03 -11.08
CA SER A 106 12.26 12.39 -11.44
C SER A 106 12.32 13.09 -12.80
N ARG A 107 11.66 12.54 -13.81
CA ARG A 107 11.59 13.15 -15.15
C ARG A 107 10.82 14.46 -15.15
N ALA A 108 9.74 14.56 -14.38
CA ALA A 108 8.98 15.78 -14.24
C ALA A 108 9.86 16.94 -13.73
N GLU A 109 10.71 16.68 -12.73
CA GLU A 109 11.67 17.66 -12.23
C GLU A 109 12.70 18.06 -13.31
N GLU A 110 13.25 17.09 -14.04
CA GLU A 110 14.17 17.34 -15.16
C GLU A 110 13.54 18.21 -16.26
N GLU A 111 12.23 18.06 -16.48
CA GLU A 111 11.44 18.87 -17.41
C GLU A 111 10.97 20.22 -16.81
N GLY A 112 11.40 20.56 -15.59
CA GLY A 112 11.03 21.80 -14.91
C GLY A 112 9.57 21.83 -14.43
N GLN A 113 8.94 20.67 -14.27
CA GLN A 113 7.60 20.55 -13.70
C GLN A 113 7.70 20.35 -12.18
N LEU A 114 6.72 20.89 -11.45
CA LEU A 114 6.57 20.64 -10.02
C LEU A 114 5.78 19.34 -9.80
N PRO A 115 6.39 18.29 -9.21
CA PRO A 115 5.66 17.11 -8.82
C PRO A 115 4.67 17.40 -7.69
N VAL A 116 3.42 16.97 -7.89
CA VAL A 116 2.35 17.00 -6.89
C VAL A 116 1.91 15.57 -6.65
N ILE A 117 2.03 15.12 -5.40
CA ILE A 117 1.76 13.75 -4.98
C ILE A 117 0.50 13.76 -4.12
N ILE A 118 -0.53 13.02 -4.51
CA ILE A 118 -1.71 12.81 -3.66
C ILE A 118 -1.54 11.51 -2.90
N GLY A 119 -1.44 11.62 -1.57
CA GLY A 119 -1.18 10.48 -0.70
C GLY A 119 -0.89 10.90 0.73
N THR A 120 -0.76 9.93 1.63
CA THR A 120 -0.44 10.19 3.04
C THR A 120 1.06 10.52 3.19
N PRO A 121 1.43 11.73 3.65
CA PRO A 121 2.83 12.19 3.67
C PRO A 121 3.78 11.26 4.43
N THR A 122 3.33 10.67 5.53
CA THR A 122 4.11 9.77 6.39
C THR A 122 4.11 8.31 5.92
N HIS A 123 3.47 8.01 4.79
CA HIS A 123 3.46 6.66 4.26
C HIS A 123 4.79 6.35 3.57
N PRO A 124 5.41 5.17 3.82
CA PRO A 124 6.72 4.82 3.25
C PRO A 124 6.82 4.90 1.73
N GLU A 125 5.72 4.61 1.01
CA GLU A 125 5.67 4.74 -0.44
C GLU A 125 5.75 6.20 -0.88
N VAL A 126 5.02 7.10 -0.19
CA VAL A 126 4.99 8.53 -0.51
C VAL A 126 6.32 9.20 -0.18
N GLU A 127 6.93 8.84 0.98
CA GLU A 127 8.28 9.27 1.33
C GLU A 127 9.31 8.82 0.28
N GLY A 128 9.18 7.56 -0.16
CA GLY A 128 10.00 7.01 -1.25
C GLY A 128 9.85 7.83 -2.53
N ILE A 129 8.62 8.06 -3.00
CA ILE A 129 8.33 8.83 -4.22
C ILE A 129 8.87 10.25 -4.11
N ALA A 130 8.57 10.96 -3.01
CA ALA A 130 9.02 12.32 -2.79
C ALA A 130 10.56 12.46 -2.81
N GLY A 131 11.26 11.44 -2.34
CA GLY A 131 12.72 11.41 -2.35
C GLY A 131 13.38 11.17 -3.72
N TRP A 132 12.60 11.08 -4.81
CA TRP A 132 13.12 11.00 -6.18
C TRP A 132 13.06 12.33 -6.93
N CYS A 133 12.64 13.41 -6.28
CA CYS A 133 12.73 14.78 -6.74
C CYS A 133 13.20 15.68 -5.60
N ARG A 134 13.77 16.86 -5.93
CA ARG A 134 14.30 17.82 -4.94
C ARG A 134 13.19 18.65 -4.30
N ASP A 135 12.19 19.01 -5.12
CA ASP A 135 11.04 19.76 -4.66
C ASP A 135 9.75 19.11 -5.17
N CYS A 136 8.84 18.87 -4.26
CA CYS A 136 7.52 18.35 -4.57
C CYS A 136 6.51 18.86 -3.55
N ARG A 137 5.23 18.65 -3.83
CA ARG A 137 4.16 18.91 -2.87
C ARG A 137 3.37 17.63 -2.65
N VAL A 138 3.11 17.33 -1.38
CA VAL A 138 2.35 16.14 -0.98
C VAL A 138 1.08 16.58 -0.28
N PHE A 139 -0.06 16.05 -0.70
CA PHE A 139 -1.36 16.37 -0.13
C PHE A 139 -2.13 15.10 0.20
N GLU A 140 -2.65 15.02 1.41
CA GLU A 140 -3.46 13.88 1.86
C GLU A 140 -4.93 14.05 1.50
N THR A 141 -5.41 15.29 1.48
CA THR A 141 -6.81 15.61 1.23
C THR A 141 -6.98 16.59 0.06
N LEU A 142 -8.20 16.65 -0.49
CA LEU A 142 -8.57 17.65 -1.48
C LEU A 142 -8.47 19.08 -0.92
N ASP A 143 -8.79 19.26 0.37
CA ASP A 143 -8.77 20.59 0.99
C ASP A 143 -7.34 21.09 1.20
N ASP A 144 -6.39 20.21 1.51
CA ASP A 144 -4.97 20.57 1.54
C ASP A 144 -4.48 21.05 0.17
N LEU A 145 -4.84 20.32 -0.89
CA LEU A 145 -4.54 20.71 -2.27
C LEU A 145 -5.14 22.05 -2.64
N LYS A 146 -6.41 22.30 -2.28
CA LYS A 146 -7.09 23.60 -2.52
C LYS A 146 -6.42 24.73 -1.77
N ASN A 147 -6.16 24.54 -0.48
CA ASN A 147 -5.53 25.56 0.36
C ASN A 147 -4.17 25.99 -0.21
N TRP A 148 -3.37 25.00 -0.64
CA TRP A 148 -2.12 25.29 -1.31
C TRP A 148 -2.31 26.02 -2.64
N ALA A 149 -3.23 25.56 -3.49
CA ALA A 149 -3.46 26.13 -4.80
C ALA A 149 -3.92 27.61 -4.72
N TYR A 150 -4.72 27.96 -3.71
CA TYR A 150 -5.20 29.32 -3.49
C TYR A 150 -4.21 30.23 -2.72
N SER A 151 -3.20 29.65 -2.07
CA SER A 151 -2.24 30.41 -1.27
C SER A 151 -1.26 31.26 -2.07
N LYS A 152 -1.14 31.02 -3.40
CA LYS A 152 -0.15 31.68 -4.27
C LYS A 152 -0.77 31.98 -5.64
N GLU A 153 -0.86 33.28 -5.98
CA GLU A 153 -1.43 33.73 -7.26
C GLU A 153 -0.71 33.19 -8.51
N ASN A 154 0.59 32.94 -8.41
CA ASN A 154 1.41 32.50 -9.55
C ASN A 154 1.35 30.99 -9.86
N LEU A 155 0.68 30.19 -9.01
CA LEU A 155 0.61 28.73 -9.21
C LEU A 155 -0.21 28.32 -10.42
N LYS A 156 -1.16 29.13 -10.86
CA LYS A 156 -2.03 28.85 -12.01
C LYS A 156 -1.24 28.57 -13.29
N ASN A 157 -0.10 29.24 -13.47
CA ASN A 157 0.75 29.12 -14.65
C ASN A 157 1.94 28.16 -14.44
N SER A 158 2.06 27.57 -13.26
CA SER A 158 3.12 26.61 -12.98
C SER A 158 2.93 25.32 -13.79
N SER A 159 4.03 24.75 -14.24
CA SER A 159 4.01 23.43 -14.88
C SER A 159 3.96 22.36 -13.79
N ILE A 160 2.89 21.58 -13.77
CA ILE A 160 2.62 20.60 -12.71
C ILE A 160 2.54 19.20 -13.28
N CYS A 161 3.20 18.26 -12.60
CA CYS A 161 3.06 16.83 -12.80
C CYS A 161 2.37 16.21 -11.59
N MET A 162 1.17 15.67 -11.76
CA MET A 162 0.38 15.11 -10.67
C MET A 162 0.37 13.59 -10.72
N VAL A 163 0.69 12.95 -9.59
CA VAL A 163 0.70 11.50 -9.37
C VAL A 163 -0.01 11.17 -8.07
N SER A 164 -0.37 9.90 -7.88
CA SER A 164 -0.97 9.42 -6.63
C SER A 164 -0.16 8.30 -5.99
N GLN A 165 -0.32 8.13 -4.68
CA GLN A 165 0.01 6.89 -3.99
C GLN A 165 -0.78 5.74 -4.61
N THR A 166 -0.12 4.58 -4.83
CA THR A 166 -0.72 3.43 -5.54
C THR A 166 -1.97 2.86 -4.87
N THR A 167 -2.13 3.09 -3.58
CA THR A 167 -3.26 2.61 -2.76
C THR A 167 -4.30 3.70 -2.47
N LEU A 168 -4.27 4.84 -3.17
CA LEU A 168 -5.23 5.92 -2.98
C LEU A 168 -6.66 5.44 -3.36
N THR A 169 -7.70 6.05 -2.76
CA THR A 169 -9.08 5.81 -3.19
C THR A 169 -9.35 6.49 -4.53
N GLU A 170 -10.08 5.80 -5.41
CA GLU A 170 -10.43 6.33 -6.73
C GLU A 170 -11.25 7.62 -6.63
N SER A 171 -12.13 7.71 -5.63
CA SER A 171 -12.96 8.89 -5.37
C SER A 171 -12.12 10.13 -5.07
N LEU A 172 -11.15 10.02 -4.17
CA LEU A 172 -10.26 11.14 -3.84
C LEU A 172 -9.40 11.54 -5.03
N TRP A 173 -8.86 10.57 -5.77
CA TRP A 173 -8.08 10.83 -6.98
C TRP A 173 -8.86 11.60 -8.02
N LYS A 174 -10.09 11.18 -8.32
CA LYS A 174 -11.00 11.88 -9.24
C LYS A 174 -11.27 13.31 -8.81
N MET A 175 -11.63 13.51 -7.54
CA MET A 175 -11.90 14.87 -7.00
C MET A 175 -10.68 15.79 -7.11
N CYS A 176 -9.49 15.29 -6.75
CA CYS A 176 -8.25 16.07 -6.86
C CYS A 176 -7.90 16.38 -8.32
N GLY A 177 -8.07 15.40 -9.22
CA GLY A 177 -7.81 15.57 -10.66
C GLY A 177 -8.75 16.57 -11.33
N GLU A 178 -10.05 16.53 -11.01
CA GLU A 178 -11.04 17.49 -11.51
C GLU A 178 -10.76 18.91 -11.02
N PHE A 179 -10.40 19.05 -9.76
CA PHE A 179 -9.99 20.34 -9.20
C PHE A 179 -8.73 20.85 -9.88
N ALA A 180 -7.70 20.03 -9.99
CA ALA A 180 -6.43 20.43 -10.58
C ALA A 180 -6.57 20.85 -12.06
N LYS A 181 -7.40 20.17 -12.86
CA LYS A 181 -7.70 20.53 -14.26
C LYS A 181 -8.36 21.90 -14.38
N LYS A 182 -9.15 22.33 -13.39
CA LYS A 182 -9.79 23.66 -13.38
C LYS A 182 -8.84 24.76 -12.90
N GLN A 183 -7.89 24.37 -12.04
CA GLN A 183 -7.02 25.34 -11.35
C GLN A 183 -5.73 25.63 -12.11
N PHE A 184 -5.13 24.64 -12.76
CA PHE A 184 -3.82 24.75 -13.38
C PHE A 184 -3.90 24.66 -14.91
N THR A 185 -3.21 25.56 -15.61
CA THR A 185 -3.23 25.62 -17.09
C THR A 185 -2.23 24.67 -17.73
N ASN A 186 -1.09 24.41 -17.07
CA ASN A 186 -0.05 23.50 -17.54
C ASN A 186 0.08 22.31 -16.60
N LEU A 187 -0.78 21.29 -16.80
CA LEU A 187 -0.94 20.14 -15.91
C LEU A 187 -0.81 18.84 -16.68
N LYS A 188 0.10 17.99 -16.25
CA LYS A 188 0.16 16.57 -16.63
C LYS A 188 -0.32 15.73 -15.45
N ILE A 189 -1.33 14.89 -15.68
CA ILE A 189 -1.86 13.93 -14.69
C ILE A 189 -1.50 12.53 -15.13
N PHE A 190 -0.86 11.77 -14.25
CA PHE A 190 -0.58 10.36 -14.44
C PHE A 190 -1.42 9.55 -13.48
N ASP A 191 -2.31 8.72 -14.00
CA ASP A 191 -3.04 7.76 -13.19
C ASP A 191 -2.09 6.67 -12.72
N THR A 192 -1.81 6.70 -11.40
CA THR A 192 -0.84 5.82 -10.75
C THR A 192 -1.45 4.95 -9.67
N ILE A 193 -2.79 4.95 -9.52
CA ILE A 193 -3.48 3.97 -8.69
C ILE A 193 -3.21 2.57 -9.25
N CYS A 194 -2.92 1.64 -8.37
CA CYS A 194 -2.64 0.27 -8.79
C CYS A 194 -3.94 -0.48 -9.12
N ARG A 195 -3.97 -1.18 -10.27
CA ARG A 195 -5.13 -2.01 -10.65
C ARG A 195 -5.57 -3.00 -9.57
N ALA A 196 -4.62 -3.55 -8.80
CA ALA A 196 -4.97 -4.41 -7.67
C ALA A 196 -5.75 -3.65 -6.58
N THR A 197 -5.48 -2.35 -6.39
CA THR A 197 -6.22 -1.47 -5.50
C THR A 197 -7.63 -1.21 -6.04
N GLU A 198 -7.75 -0.85 -7.32
CA GLU A 198 -9.04 -0.64 -8.00
C GLU A 198 -9.93 -1.87 -7.90
N TYR A 199 -9.42 -3.05 -8.27
CA TYR A 199 -10.17 -4.30 -8.18
C TYR A 199 -10.65 -4.62 -6.77
N ARG A 200 -9.80 -4.40 -5.75
CA ARG A 200 -10.19 -4.63 -4.35
C ARG A 200 -11.25 -3.67 -3.86
N GLN A 201 -11.12 -2.39 -4.19
CA GLN A 201 -12.10 -1.38 -3.81
C GLN A 201 -13.43 -1.63 -4.51
N SER A 202 -13.43 -1.92 -5.82
CA SER A 202 -14.65 -2.24 -6.59
C SER A 202 -15.32 -3.51 -6.07
N GLU A 203 -14.59 -4.62 -5.92
CA GLU A 203 -15.16 -5.87 -5.42
C GLU A 203 -15.67 -5.74 -3.98
N ALA A 204 -14.96 -4.98 -3.13
CA ALA A 204 -15.42 -4.71 -1.77
C ALA A 204 -16.73 -3.91 -1.77
N ALA A 205 -16.87 -2.92 -2.64
CA ALA A 205 -18.11 -2.16 -2.81
C ALA A 205 -19.25 -3.07 -3.28
N GLU A 206 -19.03 -3.87 -4.33
CA GLU A 206 -20.02 -4.84 -4.83
C GLU A 206 -20.47 -5.84 -3.76
N LEU A 207 -19.51 -6.40 -3.00
CA LEU A 207 -19.81 -7.32 -1.91
C LEU A 207 -20.58 -6.63 -0.79
N SER A 208 -20.28 -5.36 -0.50
CA SER A 208 -21.01 -4.59 0.52
C SER A 208 -22.48 -4.41 0.20
N GLU A 209 -22.83 -4.43 -1.09
CA GLU A 209 -24.22 -4.31 -1.53
C GLU A 209 -25.06 -5.58 -1.34
N ILE A 210 -24.43 -6.74 -1.34
CA ILE A 210 -25.12 -8.04 -1.31
C ILE A 210 -24.93 -8.82 -0.01
N CYS A 211 -24.00 -8.37 0.85
CA CYS A 211 -23.67 -9.05 2.09
C CYS A 211 -24.38 -8.45 3.29
N GLN A 212 -24.79 -9.28 4.25
CA GLN A 212 -25.32 -8.84 5.53
C GLN A 212 -24.22 -8.36 6.48
N ALA A 213 -23.00 -8.94 6.36
CA ALA A 213 -21.83 -8.53 7.10
C ALA A 213 -20.57 -8.72 6.26
N MET A 214 -19.56 -7.91 6.51
CA MET A 214 -18.24 -8.01 5.88
C MET A 214 -17.17 -8.04 6.94
N VAL A 215 -16.18 -8.91 6.76
CA VAL A 215 -14.97 -8.96 7.55
C VAL A 215 -13.79 -8.59 6.67
N VAL A 216 -13.09 -7.51 7.04
CA VAL A 216 -11.85 -7.09 6.38
C VAL A 216 -10.70 -7.61 7.23
N VAL A 217 -9.89 -8.50 6.65
CA VAL A 217 -8.71 -9.08 7.29
C VAL A 217 -7.47 -8.42 6.74
N GLY A 218 -6.59 -7.92 7.62
CA GLY A 218 -5.34 -7.28 7.22
C GLY A 218 -4.65 -6.57 8.38
N ASP A 219 -3.44 -6.09 8.13
CA ASP A 219 -2.70 -5.30 9.12
C ASP A 219 -3.28 -3.87 9.16
N PRO A 220 -3.54 -3.31 10.36
CA PRO A 220 -4.02 -1.92 10.48
C PRO A 220 -3.11 -0.87 9.84
N LYS A 221 -1.82 -1.16 9.72
CA LYS A 221 -0.84 -0.29 9.06
C LYS A 221 -0.84 -0.45 7.53
N SER A 222 -1.54 -1.45 6.99
CA SER A 222 -1.66 -1.63 5.55
C SER A 222 -2.61 -0.61 4.96
N SER A 223 -2.13 0.20 4.02
CA SER A 223 -2.94 1.16 3.28
C SER A 223 -4.11 0.49 2.55
N ASN A 224 -3.90 -0.69 1.96
CA ASN A 224 -4.98 -1.46 1.32
C ASN A 224 -6.10 -1.82 2.32
N THR A 225 -5.74 -2.22 3.53
CA THR A 225 -6.73 -2.53 4.59
C THR A 225 -7.46 -1.27 5.06
N GLY A 226 -6.71 -0.17 5.23
CA GLY A 226 -7.25 1.09 5.74
C GLY A 226 -8.17 1.82 4.76
N ARG A 227 -7.92 1.68 3.45
CA ARG A 227 -8.59 2.43 2.38
C ARG A 227 -9.68 1.67 1.63
N LEU A 228 -10.08 0.49 2.11
CA LEU A 228 -11.35 -0.09 1.67
C LEU A 228 -12.46 0.81 2.21
N ASP A 229 -13.02 1.63 1.33
CA ASP A 229 -14.10 2.58 1.65
C ASP A 229 -15.43 1.81 1.77
N LEU A 230 -15.57 1.12 2.90
CA LEU A 230 -16.76 0.34 3.20
C LEU A 230 -17.66 1.15 4.12
N PRO A 231 -18.96 1.25 3.79
CA PRO A 231 -19.91 1.91 4.68
C PRO A 231 -19.89 1.24 6.06
N ARG A 232 -19.91 2.02 7.13
CA ARG A 232 -19.97 1.49 8.52
C ARG A 232 -21.23 0.64 8.75
N THR A 233 -22.28 0.90 8.00
CA THR A 233 -23.51 0.11 7.95
C THR A 233 -23.73 -0.35 6.52
N LEU A 234 -23.82 -1.66 6.32
CA LEU A 234 -24.19 -2.26 5.05
C LEU A 234 -25.67 -1.97 4.80
N ARG A 235 -26.04 -1.56 3.62
CA ARG A 235 -27.37 -1.13 3.12
C ARG A 235 -28.42 -0.74 4.19
N PRO A 236 -29.02 0.45 4.09
CA PRO A 236 -30.23 0.76 4.85
C PRO A 236 -31.32 -0.26 4.47
N GLY A 237 -31.77 -1.07 5.43
CA GLY A 237 -32.82 -2.06 5.21
C GLY A 237 -32.41 -3.51 5.41
N ILE A 238 -31.14 -3.85 5.58
CA ILE A 238 -30.74 -5.17 6.05
C ILE A 238 -30.59 -5.09 7.59
N PRO A 239 -31.47 -5.71 8.38
CA PRO A 239 -31.35 -5.70 9.84
C PRO A 239 -30.03 -6.33 10.27
N GLY A 240 -29.22 -5.60 11.04
CA GLY A 240 -27.97 -6.10 11.61
C GLY A 240 -26.75 -6.08 10.68
N GLY A 241 -26.83 -5.44 9.49
CA GLY A 241 -25.67 -5.27 8.59
C GLY A 241 -24.54 -4.47 9.24
N GLN A 242 -23.35 -5.07 9.40
CA GLN A 242 -22.19 -4.43 10.02
C GLN A 242 -20.92 -4.76 9.25
N CYS A 243 -20.00 -3.79 9.18
CA CYS A 243 -18.65 -3.99 8.68
C CYS A 243 -17.68 -4.14 9.87
N PHE A 244 -16.96 -5.25 9.90
CA PHE A 244 -15.94 -5.51 10.91
C PHE A 244 -14.56 -5.46 10.29
N ARG A 245 -13.63 -4.72 10.92
CA ARG A 245 -12.21 -4.75 10.60
C ARG A 245 -11.52 -5.61 11.66
N ALA A 246 -10.95 -6.74 11.26
CA ALA A 246 -10.21 -7.62 12.13
C ALA A 246 -8.72 -7.60 11.77
N ALA A 247 -7.86 -7.31 12.76
CA ALA A 247 -6.45 -7.61 12.66
C ALA A 247 -6.27 -9.13 12.70
N SER A 248 -5.30 -9.64 11.96
CA SER A 248 -5.04 -11.09 11.81
C SER A 248 -4.88 -11.88 13.13
N ARG A 249 -4.55 -11.21 14.25
CA ARG A 249 -4.52 -11.81 15.60
C ARG A 249 -5.87 -11.83 16.34
N GLY A 250 -6.92 -11.23 15.81
CA GLY A 250 -8.19 -11.03 16.52
C GLY A 250 -9.33 -11.97 16.12
N LEU A 251 -9.12 -12.79 15.09
CA LEU A 251 -10.17 -13.65 14.53
C LEU A 251 -10.64 -14.76 15.49
N SER A 252 -9.77 -15.26 16.37
CA SER A 252 -10.08 -16.34 17.31
C SER A 252 -11.09 -15.99 18.42
N ARG A 253 -11.45 -14.72 18.60
CA ARG A 253 -12.38 -14.27 19.67
C ARG A 253 -13.81 -13.95 19.21
N CYS A 254 -14.11 -13.98 17.91
CA CYS A 254 -15.40 -13.55 17.41
C CYS A 254 -16.27 -14.71 16.87
N GLN A 255 -16.47 -15.75 17.68
CA GLN A 255 -17.28 -16.93 17.31
C GLN A 255 -18.71 -16.60 16.88
N ARG A 256 -19.30 -15.51 17.37
CA ARG A 256 -20.67 -15.08 17.00
C ARG A 256 -20.76 -14.36 15.63
N CYS A 257 -19.69 -13.78 15.14
CA CYS A 257 -19.67 -13.07 13.86
C CYS A 257 -19.47 -14.01 12.66
N TRP A 258 -18.87 -15.19 12.85
CA TRP A 258 -18.51 -16.13 11.79
C TRP A 258 -19.71 -16.72 11.05
N ASN A 259 -20.83 -16.90 11.69
CA ASN A 259 -22.01 -17.52 11.08
C ASN A 259 -22.73 -16.62 10.05
N HIS A 260 -22.36 -15.34 9.93
CA HIS A 260 -23.04 -14.35 9.10
C HIS A 260 -22.11 -13.51 8.21
N CYS A 261 -20.80 -13.77 8.19
CA CYS A 261 -19.82 -12.89 7.58
C CYS A 261 -19.37 -13.35 6.19
N ARG A 262 -19.13 -12.38 5.30
CA ARG A 262 -18.42 -12.57 4.04
C ARG A 262 -17.10 -11.79 4.15
N CYS A 263 -15.98 -12.46 3.80
CA CYS A 263 -14.65 -11.90 3.99
C CYS A 263 -14.16 -11.15 2.75
N VAL A 264 -13.61 -9.96 2.95
CA VAL A 264 -12.74 -9.29 1.99
C VAL A 264 -11.34 -9.25 2.61
N ASP A 265 -10.39 -9.91 1.96
CA ASP A 265 -9.01 -9.96 2.44
C ASP A 265 -8.17 -8.90 1.72
N ALA A 266 -7.58 -8.00 2.50
CA ALA A 266 -6.72 -6.93 1.99
C ALA A 266 -5.23 -7.28 2.12
N GLY A 267 -4.84 -8.53 1.82
CA GLY A 267 -3.43 -8.90 1.72
C GLY A 267 -2.87 -9.81 2.83
N VAL A 268 -3.64 -10.78 3.27
CA VAL A 268 -3.14 -11.90 4.09
C VAL A 268 -2.93 -13.13 3.17
N ASP A 269 -1.91 -13.93 3.43
CA ASP A 269 -1.72 -15.20 2.73
C ASP A 269 -2.84 -16.16 3.14
N TYR A 270 -3.78 -16.40 2.21
CA TYR A 270 -5.03 -17.08 2.45
C TYR A 270 -4.88 -18.57 2.83
N LYS A 271 -3.76 -19.19 2.44
CA LYS A 271 -3.51 -20.63 2.71
C LYS A 271 -3.46 -20.97 4.22
N GLY A 272 -3.06 -20.02 5.07
CA GLY A 272 -3.08 -20.20 6.52
C GLY A 272 -4.47 -20.04 7.16
N GLY A 273 -5.27 -19.08 6.68
CA GLY A 273 -6.58 -18.78 7.24
C GLY A 273 -7.67 -19.83 6.94
N GLN A 274 -7.61 -20.47 5.76
CA GLN A 274 -8.55 -21.50 5.39
C GLN A 274 -8.33 -22.80 6.20
N GLN A 275 -7.07 -23.15 6.49
CA GLN A 275 -6.74 -24.31 7.32
C GLN A 275 -7.15 -24.13 8.79
N ASP A 276 -7.13 -22.90 9.31
CA ASP A 276 -7.62 -22.62 10.68
C ASP A 276 -9.15 -22.61 10.74
N TYR A 277 -9.81 -22.25 9.65
CA TYR A 277 -11.28 -22.33 9.52
C TYR A 277 -11.76 -23.80 9.49
N GLU A 278 -11.13 -24.62 8.67
CA GLU A 278 -11.48 -26.04 8.52
C GLU A 278 -11.19 -26.86 9.79
N ARG A 279 -10.07 -26.58 10.49
CA ARG A 279 -9.72 -27.25 11.76
C ARG A 279 -10.63 -26.94 12.94
N ASN A 280 -11.33 -25.79 12.94
CA ASN A 280 -12.20 -25.40 14.04
C ASN A 280 -13.70 -25.78 13.82
N HIS A 281 -14.03 -26.47 12.74
CA HIS A 281 -15.40 -26.88 12.39
C HIS A 281 -15.61 -28.39 12.28
N GLU A 282 -14.59 -29.21 12.63
CA GLU A 282 -14.72 -30.68 12.79
C GLU A 282 -15.03 -31.07 14.26
N CYS A 283 -15.88 -30.28 14.92
CA CYS A 283 -16.47 -30.69 16.20
C CYS A 283 -17.97 -30.46 16.18
#